data_a9093db22cb3b8b4270cc84f47bcb1ca
#
_entry.id   a9093db22cb3b8b4270cc84f47bcb1ca
#
_cell.length_a   1.000
_cell.length_b   1.000
_cell.length_c   1.000
_cell.angle_alpha   90.00
_cell.angle_beta   90.00
_cell.angle_gamma   90.00
#
_symmetry.space_group_name_H-M   'P 1'
#
loop_
_entity.id
_entity.type
_entity.pdbx_description
1 polymer ?
#
loop_
_entity_poly.entity_id
_entity_poly.type
_entity_poly.pdbx_seq_one_letter_code
_entity_poly.pdbx_strand_id
1 'polypeptide(L)'
;MSELSFRLSRERDVPELTRLWREVFGDDEDFISEFFRSLWRPEYCRVAEADGKLAAMGFCLPGPVANGLSCAYIYAMATAEPYRGRCAAQRIGLELIRGAFDSGVHLVATLPAEESLCRWYESRLGMAPLFRKGGPGVEFPQSWHEFSRFCGEHSPETPDMLWAIPAPGVDTGPLRGLGWECCFD
;
A
#
# COMPACT_ATOMS: atom_id res chain seq x y z
N MET A 1 0.65 21.06 -19.95
CA MET A 1 0.35 20.09 -18.86
C MET A 1 1.46 20.17 -17.86
N SER A 2 1.13 20.42 -16.59
CA SER A 2 2.12 20.56 -15.52
C SER A 2 2.91 19.27 -15.32
N GLU A 3 4.19 19.37 -15.11
CA GLU A 3 5.07 18.25 -14.82
C GLU A 3 4.77 17.69 -13.43
N LEU A 4 4.81 16.36 -13.27
CA LEU A 4 4.68 15.70 -11.97
C LEU A 4 6.05 15.61 -11.31
N SER A 5 6.19 16.16 -10.11
CA SER A 5 7.33 15.94 -9.24
C SER A 5 6.99 14.91 -8.17
N PHE A 6 7.96 14.04 -7.83
CA PHE A 6 7.76 12.92 -6.91
C PHE A 6 8.67 13.08 -5.69
N ARG A 7 8.12 12.85 -4.51
CA ARG A 7 8.85 12.99 -3.24
C ARG A 7 8.23 12.15 -2.13
N LEU A 8 8.94 12.00 -1.03
CA LEU A 8 8.35 11.54 0.23
C LEU A 8 7.34 12.56 0.74
N SER A 9 6.32 12.07 1.43
CA SER A 9 5.37 12.92 2.15
C SER A 9 6.05 13.64 3.32
N ARG A 10 5.37 14.64 3.85
CA ARG A 10 5.76 15.43 5.01
C ARG A 10 4.56 15.58 5.93
N GLU A 11 4.78 15.86 7.21
CA GLU A 11 3.67 16.08 8.15
C GLU A 11 2.68 17.14 7.68
N ARG A 12 3.17 18.22 7.06
CA ARG A 12 2.33 19.29 6.50
C ARG A 12 1.45 18.85 5.33
N ASP A 13 1.69 17.68 4.74
CA ASP A 13 0.89 17.16 3.62
C ASP A 13 -0.39 16.46 4.10
N VAL A 14 -0.52 16.15 5.40
CA VAL A 14 -1.67 15.40 5.95
C VAL A 14 -3.02 15.97 5.53
N PRO A 15 -3.28 17.29 5.54
CA PRO A 15 -4.56 17.82 5.07
C PRO A 15 -4.85 17.53 3.59
N GLU A 16 -3.83 17.64 2.73
CA GLU A 16 -3.97 17.33 1.29
C GLU A 16 -4.08 15.81 1.05
N LEU A 17 -3.35 14.99 1.80
CA LEU A 17 -3.47 13.53 1.76
C LEU A 17 -4.87 13.08 2.18
N THR A 18 -5.43 13.66 3.24
CA THR A 18 -6.79 13.41 3.71
C THR A 18 -7.81 13.81 2.63
N ARG A 19 -7.64 14.98 2.01
CA ARG A 19 -8.51 15.44 0.92
C ARG A 19 -8.49 14.44 -0.25
N LEU A 20 -7.30 14.04 -0.72
CA LEU A 20 -7.15 13.12 -1.83
C LEU A 20 -7.71 11.72 -1.49
N TRP A 21 -7.52 11.26 -0.26
CA TRP A 21 -8.08 10.01 0.24
C TRP A 21 -9.60 10.00 0.14
N ARG A 22 -10.24 11.04 0.71
CA ARG A 22 -11.71 11.18 0.66
C ARG A 22 -12.25 11.28 -0.75
N GLU A 23 -11.55 12.01 -1.63
CA GLU A 23 -11.94 12.18 -3.04
C GLU A 23 -11.95 10.84 -3.79
N VAL A 24 -10.98 9.96 -3.51
CA VAL A 24 -10.80 8.72 -4.28
C VAL A 24 -11.52 7.53 -3.65
N PHE A 25 -11.46 7.39 -2.33
CA PHE A 25 -11.99 6.20 -1.61
C PHE A 25 -13.31 6.47 -0.88
N GLY A 26 -13.59 7.72 -0.52
CA GLY A 26 -14.85 8.08 0.15
C GLY A 26 -14.90 7.74 1.64
N ASP A 27 -13.79 7.30 2.24
CA ASP A 27 -13.74 6.98 3.66
C ASP A 27 -14.02 8.20 4.54
N ASP A 28 -14.53 7.93 5.74
CA ASP A 28 -14.82 8.98 6.70
C ASP A 28 -13.56 9.56 7.36
N GLU A 29 -13.72 10.73 7.97
CA GLU A 29 -12.59 11.46 8.56
C GLU A 29 -12.01 10.77 9.80
N ASP A 30 -12.84 10.04 10.55
CA ASP A 30 -12.41 9.32 11.75
C ASP A 30 -11.50 8.15 11.36
N PHE A 31 -11.87 7.39 10.33
CA PHE A 31 -11.04 6.31 9.77
C PHE A 31 -9.69 6.83 9.27
N ILE A 32 -9.71 7.89 8.46
CA ILE A 32 -8.48 8.47 7.88
C ILE A 32 -7.58 9.04 8.99
N SER A 33 -8.17 9.74 9.99
CA SER A 33 -7.41 10.27 11.13
C SER A 33 -6.77 9.16 11.96
N GLU A 34 -7.48 8.04 12.15
CA GLU A 34 -6.92 6.89 12.87
C GLU A 34 -5.75 6.26 12.10
N PHE A 35 -5.84 6.15 10.77
CA PHE A 35 -4.73 5.70 9.94
C PHE A 35 -3.48 6.57 10.12
N PHE A 36 -3.63 7.89 10.01
CA PHE A 36 -2.50 8.83 10.17
C PHE A 36 -1.92 8.79 11.59
N ARG A 37 -2.74 8.56 12.60
CA ARG A 37 -2.30 8.45 13.99
C ARG A 37 -1.55 7.14 14.28
N SER A 38 -2.03 6.02 13.73
CA SER A 38 -1.61 4.67 14.15
C SER A 38 -0.53 4.06 13.28
N LEU A 39 -0.62 4.21 11.96
CA LEU A 39 0.21 3.46 11.02
C LEU A 39 1.13 4.34 10.18
N TRP A 40 0.76 5.59 9.93
CA TRP A 40 1.50 6.45 9.04
C TRP A 40 2.77 7.04 9.67
N ARG A 41 3.79 7.20 8.81
CA ARG A 41 4.95 8.06 9.02
C ARG A 41 5.29 8.72 7.69
N PRO A 42 5.90 9.92 7.66
CA PRO A 42 6.25 10.59 6.41
C PRO A 42 7.04 9.72 5.43
N GLU A 43 7.97 8.93 5.93
CA GLU A 43 8.83 8.03 5.14
C GLU A 43 8.09 6.84 4.51
N TYR A 44 6.87 6.53 4.97
CA TYR A 44 6.06 5.43 4.44
C TYR A 44 5.16 5.85 3.28
N CYS A 45 5.18 7.12 2.89
CA CYS A 45 4.31 7.66 1.86
C CYS A 45 5.09 8.38 0.77
N ARG A 46 4.77 8.05 -0.47
CA ARG A 46 5.21 8.78 -1.66
C ARG A 46 4.06 9.58 -2.24
N VAL A 47 4.35 10.77 -2.69
CA VAL A 47 3.39 11.67 -3.32
C VAL A 47 3.90 12.16 -4.68
N ALA A 48 2.97 12.40 -5.60
CA ALA A 48 3.21 13.17 -6.79
C ALA A 48 2.54 14.54 -6.64
N GLU A 49 3.25 15.59 -6.98
CA GLU A 49 2.80 16.98 -6.88
C GLU A 49 2.83 17.64 -8.26
N ALA A 50 1.78 18.42 -8.55
CA ALA A 50 1.69 19.28 -9.72
C ALA A 50 1.05 20.61 -9.30
N ASP A 51 1.61 21.73 -9.74
CA ASP A 51 1.09 23.08 -9.45
C ASP A 51 0.85 23.34 -7.95
N GLY A 52 1.71 22.80 -7.08
CA GLY A 52 1.60 22.96 -5.63
C GLY A 52 0.47 22.15 -4.97
N LYS A 53 -0.15 21.20 -5.68
CA LYS A 53 -1.19 20.31 -5.16
C LYS A 53 -0.77 18.86 -5.27
N LEU A 54 -1.23 18.03 -4.34
CA LEU A 54 -1.02 16.58 -4.45
C LEU A 54 -1.92 15.99 -5.54
N ALA A 55 -1.28 15.40 -6.54
CA ALA A 55 -1.90 14.74 -7.68
C ALA A 55 -2.08 13.24 -7.45
N ALA A 56 -1.18 12.61 -6.69
CA ALA A 56 -1.26 11.20 -6.36
C ALA A 56 -0.54 10.90 -5.04
N MET A 57 -0.90 9.79 -4.42
CA MET A 57 -0.28 9.28 -3.19
C MET A 57 -0.25 7.76 -3.19
N GLY A 58 0.58 7.18 -2.35
CA GLY A 58 0.61 5.76 -2.01
C GLY A 58 1.44 5.54 -0.76
N PHE A 59 1.06 4.53 0.01
CA PHE A 59 1.72 4.18 1.27
C PHE A 59 2.38 2.82 1.14
N CYS A 60 3.49 2.61 1.85
CA CYS A 60 4.13 1.31 2.03
C CYS A 60 4.44 1.15 3.53
N LEU A 61 3.64 0.36 4.20
CA LEU A 61 3.61 0.22 5.65
C LEU A 61 4.47 -0.98 6.07
N PRO A 62 5.61 -0.77 6.74
CA PRO A 62 6.42 -1.87 7.27
C PRO A 62 5.79 -2.42 8.55
N GLY A 63 6.23 -3.62 8.95
CA GLY A 63 5.87 -4.20 10.24
C GLY A 63 5.52 -5.68 10.21
N PRO A 64 4.78 -6.20 9.22
CA PRO A 64 4.50 -7.63 9.14
C PRO A 64 5.77 -8.46 8.98
N VAL A 65 5.75 -9.69 9.51
CA VAL A 65 6.85 -10.66 9.42
C VAL A 65 6.31 -12.02 8.97
N ALA A 66 6.89 -12.58 7.91
CA ALA A 66 6.54 -13.88 7.37
C ALA A 66 7.74 -14.84 7.46
N ASN A 67 7.68 -15.88 8.29
CA ASN A 67 8.78 -16.81 8.53
C ASN A 67 10.11 -16.10 8.81
N GLY A 68 10.11 -15.05 9.64
CA GLY A 68 11.31 -14.28 9.99
C GLY A 68 11.74 -13.25 8.92
N LEU A 69 11.06 -13.15 7.79
CA LEU A 69 11.32 -12.17 6.75
C LEU A 69 10.45 -10.93 6.97
N SER A 70 11.07 -9.75 7.00
CA SER A 70 10.34 -8.48 7.13
C SER A 70 9.52 -8.19 5.87
N CYS A 71 8.28 -7.78 6.07
CA CYS A 71 7.35 -7.42 5.02
C CYS A 71 6.90 -5.97 5.14
N ALA A 72 6.47 -5.40 4.02
CA ALA A 72 5.73 -4.14 3.98
C ALA A 72 4.49 -4.29 3.09
N TYR A 73 3.53 -3.40 3.26
CA TYR A 73 2.23 -3.46 2.61
C TYR A 73 1.92 -2.17 1.87
N ILE A 74 1.75 -2.25 0.55
CA ILE A 74 1.27 -1.13 -0.24
C ILE A 74 -0.23 -0.95 0.01
N TYR A 75 -0.61 0.27 0.37
CA TYR A 75 -1.96 0.63 0.73
C TYR A 75 -2.35 2.01 0.21
N ALA A 76 -3.65 2.20 -0.04
CA ALA A 76 -4.29 3.47 -0.40
C ALA A 76 -3.54 4.22 -1.52
N MET A 77 -3.28 3.53 -2.64
CA MET A 77 -2.73 4.16 -3.83
C MET A 77 -3.82 4.93 -4.58
N ALA A 78 -3.72 6.25 -4.57
CA ALA A 78 -4.71 7.14 -5.17
C ALA A 78 -4.09 8.09 -6.18
N THR A 79 -4.84 8.40 -7.23
CA THR A 79 -4.53 9.45 -8.21
C THR A 79 -5.77 10.29 -8.46
N ALA A 80 -5.68 11.60 -8.23
CA ALA A 80 -6.75 12.53 -8.51
C ALA A 80 -7.14 12.48 -9.99
N GLU A 81 -8.42 12.58 -10.29
CA GLU A 81 -8.97 12.35 -11.63
C GLU A 81 -8.26 13.12 -12.75
N PRO A 82 -7.93 14.44 -12.61
CA PRO A 82 -7.26 15.20 -13.67
C PRO A 82 -5.85 14.70 -14.01
N TYR A 83 -5.26 13.86 -13.15
CA TYR A 83 -3.88 13.37 -13.30
C TYR A 83 -3.81 11.87 -13.64
N ARG A 84 -4.96 11.19 -13.81
CA ARG A 84 -5.02 9.79 -14.23
C ARG A 84 -4.46 9.61 -15.64
N GLY A 85 -4.02 8.38 -15.95
CA GLY A 85 -3.42 8.06 -17.25
C GLY A 85 -1.98 8.57 -17.45
N ARG A 86 -1.37 9.18 -16.44
CA ARG A 86 -0.01 9.78 -16.49
C ARG A 86 1.04 8.93 -15.77
N CYS A 87 0.77 7.65 -15.54
CA CYS A 87 1.66 6.70 -14.86
C CYS A 87 2.09 7.09 -13.43
N ALA A 88 1.37 8.02 -12.76
CA ALA A 88 1.72 8.47 -11.42
C ALA A 88 1.70 7.31 -10.40
N ALA A 89 0.63 6.50 -10.39
CA ALA A 89 0.50 5.35 -9.50
C ALA A 89 1.61 4.32 -9.73
N GLN A 90 1.94 4.01 -10.99
CA GLN A 90 3.04 3.09 -11.30
C GLN A 90 4.37 3.60 -10.76
N ARG A 91 4.70 4.85 -10.98
CA ARG A 91 5.94 5.44 -10.49
C ARG A 91 6.02 5.46 -8.97
N ILE A 92 4.93 5.86 -8.30
CA ILE A 92 4.83 5.81 -6.84
C ILE A 92 5.04 4.38 -6.34
N GLY A 93 4.35 3.39 -6.91
CA GLY A 93 4.48 1.99 -6.52
C GLY A 93 5.91 1.46 -6.65
N LEU A 94 6.57 1.73 -7.77
CA LEU A 94 7.97 1.34 -7.99
C LEU A 94 8.94 2.02 -7.02
N GLU A 95 8.72 3.31 -6.71
CA GLU A 95 9.55 4.03 -5.74
C GLU A 95 9.31 3.55 -4.30
N LEU A 96 8.08 3.18 -3.94
CA LEU A 96 7.75 2.57 -2.65
C LEU A 96 8.43 1.22 -2.48
N ILE A 97 8.35 0.34 -3.49
CA ILE A 97 9.01 -0.98 -3.48
C ILE A 97 10.52 -0.82 -3.34
N ARG A 98 11.13 0.05 -4.15
CA ARG A 98 12.57 0.32 -4.05
C ARG A 98 12.96 0.82 -2.67
N GLY A 99 12.25 1.83 -2.15
CA GLY A 99 12.52 2.39 -0.82
C GLY A 99 12.39 1.36 0.30
N ALA A 100 11.41 0.44 0.21
CA ALA A 100 11.26 -0.67 1.15
C ALA A 100 12.46 -1.62 1.09
N PHE A 101 12.90 -2.03 -0.10
CA PHE A 101 14.06 -2.89 -0.25
C PHE A 101 15.36 -2.22 0.19
N ASP A 102 15.55 -0.96 -0.12
CA ASP A 102 16.71 -0.17 0.32
C ASP A 102 16.78 -0.03 1.84
N SER A 103 15.63 -0.11 2.54
CA SER A 103 15.55 -0.12 4.00
C SER A 103 15.63 -1.52 4.63
N GLY A 104 15.86 -2.57 3.83
CA GLY A 104 16.07 -3.93 4.30
C GLY A 104 14.78 -4.77 4.41
N VAL A 105 13.65 -4.31 3.89
CA VAL A 105 12.44 -5.12 3.77
C VAL A 105 12.66 -6.23 2.74
N HIS A 106 12.20 -7.44 3.05
CA HIS A 106 12.39 -8.62 2.20
C HIS A 106 11.25 -8.82 1.20
N LEU A 107 10.03 -8.40 1.55
CA LEU A 107 8.85 -8.55 0.69
C LEU A 107 7.95 -7.32 0.77
N VAL A 108 7.39 -6.94 -0.37
CA VAL A 108 6.33 -5.94 -0.43
C VAL A 108 5.08 -6.61 -0.95
N ALA A 109 3.98 -6.51 -0.20
CA ALA A 109 2.69 -7.11 -0.51
C ALA A 109 1.59 -6.05 -0.69
N THR A 110 0.49 -6.44 -1.30
CA THR A 110 -0.75 -5.65 -1.40
C THR A 110 -1.95 -6.55 -1.60
N LEU A 111 -3.12 -6.12 -1.14
CA LEU A 111 -4.41 -6.70 -1.53
C LEU A 111 -5.00 -5.80 -2.61
N PRO A 112 -5.14 -6.27 -3.87
CA PRO A 112 -5.86 -5.49 -4.88
C PRO A 112 -7.31 -5.28 -4.45
N ALA A 113 -7.84 -4.06 -4.61
CA ALA A 113 -9.21 -3.74 -4.22
C ALA A 113 -10.27 -4.54 -5.02
N GLU A 114 -9.91 -4.97 -6.22
CA GLU A 114 -10.74 -5.81 -7.10
C GLU A 114 -9.87 -6.67 -8.02
N GLU A 115 -10.42 -7.77 -8.52
CA GLU A 115 -9.69 -8.70 -9.40
C GLU A 115 -9.17 -8.04 -10.69
N SER A 116 -9.86 -7.03 -11.21
CA SER A 116 -9.44 -6.30 -12.41
C SER A 116 -8.06 -5.64 -12.26
N LEU A 117 -7.68 -5.26 -11.03
CA LEU A 117 -6.39 -4.65 -10.71
C LEU A 117 -5.23 -5.65 -10.60
N CYS A 118 -5.49 -6.95 -10.47
CA CYS A 118 -4.43 -7.96 -10.35
C CYS A 118 -3.44 -7.89 -11.50
N ARG A 119 -3.93 -7.80 -12.75
CA ARG A 119 -3.08 -7.64 -13.94
C ARG A 119 -2.25 -6.37 -13.94
N TRP A 120 -2.78 -5.30 -13.35
CA TRP A 120 -2.04 -4.04 -13.23
C TRP A 120 -0.85 -4.21 -12.28
N TYR A 121 -1.05 -4.83 -11.11
CA TYR A 121 0.03 -5.11 -10.17
C TYR A 121 1.09 -6.05 -10.78
N GLU A 122 0.67 -7.08 -11.50
CA GLU A 122 1.58 -7.99 -12.21
C GLU A 122 2.42 -7.27 -13.27
N SER A 123 1.75 -6.57 -14.18
CA SER A 123 2.41 -5.98 -15.34
C SER A 123 3.17 -4.69 -15.05
N ARG A 124 2.74 -3.92 -14.03
CA ARG A 124 3.31 -2.60 -13.72
C ARG A 124 4.29 -2.60 -12.56
N LEU A 125 4.09 -3.49 -11.59
CA LEU A 125 4.92 -3.56 -10.39
C LEU A 125 5.68 -4.88 -10.26
N GLY A 126 5.45 -5.87 -11.14
CA GLY A 126 6.13 -7.17 -11.10
C GLY A 126 5.70 -8.05 -9.93
N MET A 127 4.52 -7.81 -9.37
CA MET A 127 3.99 -8.57 -8.24
C MET A 127 3.30 -9.85 -8.72
N ALA A 128 3.25 -10.87 -7.85
CA ALA A 128 2.56 -12.14 -8.13
C ALA A 128 1.79 -12.61 -6.88
N PRO A 129 0.72 -13.42 -7.04
CA PRO A 129 -0.02 -13.95 -5.89
C PRO A 129 0.88 -14.80 -5.00
N LEU A 130 0.88 -14.52 -3.70
CA LEU A 130 1.74 -15.19 -2.73
C LEU A 130 1.03 -15.55 -1.43
N PHE A 131 0.42 -14.59 -0.75
CA PHE A 131 -0.24 -14.80 0.53
C PHE A 131 -1.74 -15.03 0.34
N ARG A 132 -2.36 -15.77 1.25
CA ARG A 132 -3.81 -15.93 1.29
C ARG A 132 -4.42 -14.79 2.12
N LYS A 133 -5.50 -14.20 1.64
CA LYS A 133 -6.29 -13.23 2.41
C LYS A 133 -6.88 -13.89 3.66
N GLY A 134 -6.57 -13.32 4.83
CA GLY A 134 -7.02 -13.84 6.12
C GLY A 134 -6.25 -15.09 6.58
N GLY A 135 -6.53 -15.48 7.81
CA GLY A 135 -5.94 -16.66 8.45
C GLY A 135 -4.50 -16.46 8.95
N PRO A 136 -3.99 -17.47 9.67
CA PRO A 136 -2.70 -17.38 10.33
C PRO A 136 -1.53 -17.57 9.35
N GLY A 137 -0.36 -17.08 9.74
CA GLY A 137 0.90 -17.33 9.02
C GLY A 137 1.85 -16.14 9.05
N VAL A 138 1.35 -14.95 8.79
CA VAL A 138 2.10 -13.70 8.91
C VAL A 138 1.86 -13.11 10.29
N GLU A 139 2.92 -12.64 10.94
CA GLU A 139 2.88 -11.96 12.23
C GLU A 139 2.75 -10.45 12.02
N PHE A 140 1.94 -9.78 12.85
CA PHE A 140 1.68 -8.35 12.74
C PHE A 140 1.99 -7.61 14.04
N PRO A 141 2.47 -6.35 13.96
CA PRO A 141 2.54 -5.47 15.11
C PRO A 141 1.15 -5.23 15.73
N GLN A 142 1.12 -4.95 17.03
CA GLN A 142 -0.12 -4.65 17.76
C GLN A 142 -0.93 -3.50 17.12
N SER A 143 -0.24 -2.47 16.60
CA SER A 143 -0.89 -1.34 15.93
C SER A 143 -1.71 -1.74 14.69
N TRP A 144 -1.30 -2.82 13.99
CA TRP A 144 -2.04 -3.35 12.84
C TRP A 144 -3.33 -4.04 13.29
N HIS A 145 -3.27 -4.84 14.36
CA HIS A 145 -4.47 -5.46 14.95
C HIS A 145 -5.44 -4.40 15.48
N GLU A 146 -4.92 -3.32 16.06
CA GLU A 146 -5.75 -2.22 16.55
C GLU A 146 -6.42 -1.48 15.40
N PHE A 147 -5.66 -1.14 14.36
CA PHE A 147 -6.21 -0.46 13.18
C PHE A 147 -7.20 -1.35 12.41
N SER A 148 -6.96 -2.64 12.28
CA SER A 148 -7.85 -3.55 11.57
C SER A 148 -9.29 -3.59 12.14
N ARG A 149 -9.49 -3.18 13.40
CA ARG A 149 -10.81 -3.06 14.02
C ARG A 149 -11.65 -1.90 13.46
N PHE A 150 -11.00 -0.91 12.83
CA PHE A 150 -11.67 0.19 12.14
C PHE A 150 -12.02 -0.19 10.70
N CYS A 151 -11.34 -1.19 10.15
CA CYS A 151 -11.64 -1.69 8.81
C CYS A 151 -12.94 -2.50 8.87
N GLY A 152 -13.83 -2.27 7.92
CA GLY A 152 -15.02 -3.06 7.74
C GLY A 152 -14.73 -4.45 7.18
N GLU A 153 -15.78 -5.18 6.78
CA GLU A 153 -15.59 -6.39 5.99
C GLU A 153 -15.02 -6.04 4.61
N HIS A 154 -14.14 -6.89 4.10
CA HIS A 154 -13.60 -6.73 2.76
C HIS A 154 -14.70 -6.72 1.70
N SER A 155 -14.54 -5.90 0.68
CA SER A 155 -15.39 -5.95 -0.49
C SER A 155 -15.40 -7.38 -1.07
N PRO A 156 -16.54 -7.91 -1.51
CA PRO A 156 -16.61 -9.21 -2.20
C PRO A 156 -15.82 -9.21 -3.53
N GLU A 157 -15.42 -8.06 -4.03
CA GLU A 157 -14.62 -7.90 -5.25
C GLU A 157 -13.13 -8.10 -5.03
N THR A 158 -12.64 -8.09 -3.76
CA THR A 158 -11.23 -8.34 -3.47
C THR A 158 -10.87 -9.80 -3.73
N PRO A 159 -9.69 -10.06 -4.32
CA PRO A 159 -9.23 -11.43 -4.56
C PRO A 159 -8.94 -12.18 -3.25
N ASP A 160 -8.89 -13.51 -3.32
CA ASP A 160 -8.56 -14.37 -2.17
C ASP A 160 -7.05 -14.39 -1.83
N MET A 161 -6.24 -13.81 -2.69
CA MET A 161 -4.78 -13.76 -2.53
C MET A 161 -4.30 -12.32 -2.46
N LEU A 162 -3.19 -12.10 -1.74
CA LEU A 162 -2.40 -10.90 -1.84
C LEU A 162 -1.29 -11.11 -2.87
N TRP A 163 -1.02 -10.08 -3.66
CA TRP A 163 0.12 -9.99 -4.56
C TRP A 163 1.35 -9.48 -3.80
N ALA A 164 2.50 -10.06 -4.11
CA ALA A 164 3.75 -9.66 -3.47
C ALA A 164 4.91 -9.69 -4.47
N ILE A 165 5.94 -8.90 -4.15
CA ILE A 165 7.23 -8.92 -4.83
C ILE A 165 8.34 -9.11 -3.79
N PRO A 166 9.23 -10.11 -3.96
CA PRO A 166 10.38 -10.29 -3.09
C PRO A 166 11.54 -9.38 -3.50
N ALA A 167 12.37 -9.01 -2.54
CA ALA A 167 13.68 -8.46 -2.82
C ALA A 167 14.56 -9.52 -3.54
N PRO A 168 15.55 -9.07 -4.34
CA PRO A 168 16.43 -10.00 -5.04
C PRO A 168 17.06 -11.06 -4.11
N GLY A 169 16.97 -12.33 -4.48
CA GLY A 169 17.55 -13.45 -3.73
C GLY A 169 16.67 -14.02 -2.62
N VAL A 170 15.49 -13.46 -2.37
CA VAL A 170 14.55 -13.98 -1.37
C VAL A 170 13.76 -15.17 -1.96
N ASP A 171 13.83 -16.32 -1.30
CA ASP A 171 13.03 -17.51 -1.64
C ASP A 171 11.62 -17.37 -1.09
N THR A 172 10.63 -17.35 -1.98
CA THR A 172 9.22 -17.25 -1.62
C THR A 172 8.50 -18.60 -1.49
N GLY A 173 9.17 -19.70 -1.81
CA GLY A 173 8.58 -21.05 -1.76
C GLY A 173 7.91 -21.37 -0.42
N PRO A 174 8.60 -21.17 0.72
CA PRO A 174 8.04 -21.43 2.06
C PRO A 174 6.90 -20.48 2.48
N LEU A 175 6.70 -19.39 1.75
CA LEU A 175 5.72 -18.35 2.08
C LEU A 175 4.37 -18.54 1.36
N ARG A 176 4.34 -19.39 0.34
CA ARG A 176 3.13 -19.60 -0.47
C ARG A 176 1.95 -20.05 0.37
N GLY A 177 0.86 -19.28 0.29
CA GLY A 177 -0.40 -19.60 0.96
C GLY A 177 -0.39 -19.35 2.47
N LEU A 178 0.66 -18.75 3.05
CA LEU A 178 0.59 -18.23 4.42
C LEU A 178 -0.55 -17.21 4.51
N GLY A 179 -1.29 -17.23 5.62
CA GLY A 179 -2.37 -16.30 5.86
C GLY A 179 -1.86 -14.90 6.20
N TRP A 180 -2.48 -13.90 5.61
CA TRP A 180 -2.27 -12.49 5.91
C TRP A 180 -3.54 -11.95 6.57
N GLU A 181 -3.58 -11.94 7.89
CA GLU A 181 -4.78 -11.64 8.68
C GLU A 181 -5.18 -10.16 8.61
N CYS A 182 -4.21 -9.26 8.84
CA CYS A 182 -4.47 -7.82 8.86
C CYS A 182 -4.30 -7.23 7.46
N CYS A 183 -5.23 -7.46 6.56
CA CYS A 183 -5.29 -6.76 5.29
C CYS A 183 -6.29 -5.60 5.33
N PHE A 184 -5.98 -4.57 4.56
CA PHE A 184 -6.78 -3.37 4.38
C PHE A 184 -7.09 -3.24 2.89
N ASP A 185 -8.28 -2.85 2.50
CA ASP A 185 -8.73 -2.63 1.13
C ASP A 185 -9.49 -1.29 0.97
#